data_7e9488392c8ae48c28a0ad502dfe8b8f
#
_entry.id   7e9488392c8ae48c28a0ad502dfe8b8f
#
_cell.length_a   1.000
_cell.length_b   1.000
_cell.length_c   1.000
_cell.angle_alpha   90.00
_cell.angle_beta   90.00
_cell.angle_gamma   90.00
#
_symmetry.space_group_name_H-M   'P 1'
#
loop_
_entity.id
_entity.type
_entity.pdbx_description
1 polymer ?
#
loop_
_entity_poly.entity_id
_entity_poly.type
_entity_poly.pdbx_seq_one_letter_code
_entity_poly.pdbx_strand_id
1 'polypeptide(L)'
;MKDFIKWVEIPTSNFDRAIRFYGQVFKLELTPIDFGNEQMACFPGGEGALISHPDYKPGANGAVVSFQAPDTIEETVQRIEQLGCKVLQPRTCIDEEGSRFFAVFLDPEGNRVGLYEQTR
;
A
#
# COMPACT_ATOMS: atom_id res chain seq x y z
N MET A 1 17.09 5.21 17.16
CA MET A 1 17.16 5.96 15.89
C MET A 1 15.74 6.13 15.37
N LYS A 2 15.35 7.37 15.18
CA LYS A 2 14.03 7.69 14.64
C LYS A 2 14.10 7.70 13.13
N ASP A 3 13.02 7.28 12.49
CA ASP A 3 12.92 7.26 11.02
C ASP A 3 13.97 6.36 10.39
N PHE A 4 14.12 5.19 10.97
CA PHE A 4 15.08 4.21 10.46
C PHE A 4 14.77 3.84 9.00
N ILE A 5 13.48 3.68 8.65
CA ILE A 5 13.07 3.45 7.27
C ILE A 5 12.85 4.81 6.63
N LYS A 6 13.62 5.12 5.60
CA LYS A 6 13.58 6.44 4.97
C LYS A 6 12.80 6.46 3.67
N TRP A 7 12.75 5.35 2.97
CA TRP A 7 12.15 5.34 1.65
C TRP A 7 11.74 3.92 1.28
N VAL A 8 10.54 3.76 0.73
CA VAL A 8 10.02 2.47 0.29
C VAL A 8 9.54 2.62 -1.14
N GLU A 9 9.91 1.67 -1.99
CA GLU A 9 9.42 1.64 -3.37
C GLU A 9 8.59 0.39 -3.58
N ILE A 10 7.39 0.56 -4.12
CA ILE A 10 6.47 -0.54 -4.39
C ILE A 10 6.41 -0.71 -5.91
N PRO A 11 6.91 -1.83 -6.42
CA PRO A 11 6.95 -2.04 -7.87
C PRO A 11 5.57 -2.31 -8.45
N THR A 12 5.41 -1.95 -9.71
CA THR A 12 4.15 -2.14 -10.44
C THR A 12 4.43 -2.78 -11.78
N SER A 13 3.48 -3.55 -12.30
CA SER A 13 3.51 -4.03 -13.68
C SER A 13 2.57 -3.20 -14.56
N ASN A 14 1.59 -2.56 -13.97
CA ASN A 14 0.69 -1.63 -14.67
C ASN A 14 0.60 -0.38 -13.81
N PHE A 15 1.43 0.60 -14.13
CA PHE A 15 1.61 1.78 -13.31
C PHE A 15 0.32 2.58 -13.13
N ASP A 16 -0.43 2.77 -14.23
CA ASP A 16 -1.69 3.54 -14.18
C ASP A 16 -2.73 2.83 -13.30
N ARG A 17 -2.79 1.51 -13.40
CA ARG A 17 -3.70 0.73 -12.57
C ARG A 17 -3.36 0.87 -11.09
N ALA A 18 -2.06 0.81 -10.78
CA ALA A 18 -1.61 0.95 -9.40
C ALA A 18 -1.95 2.33 -8.84
N ILE A 19 -1.73 3.39 -9.62
CA ILE A 19 -2.07 4.75 -9.20
C ILE A 19 -3.55 4.86 -8.89
N ARG A 20 -4.41 4.32 -9.75
CA ARG A 20 -5.85 4.36 -9.51
C ARG A 20 -6.24 3.60 -8.25
N PHE A 21 -5.66 2.41 -8.06
CA PHE A 21 -5.98 1.57 -6.91
C PHE A 21 -5.58 2.28 -5.61
N TYR A 22 -4.33 2.68 -5.50
CA TYR A 22 -3.83 3.30 -4.27
C TYR A 22 -4.51 4.65 -4.01
N GLY A 23 -4.79 5.40 -5.07
CA GLY A 23 -5.51 6.66 -4.92
C GLY A 23 -6.90 6.48 -4.34
N GLN A 24 -7.64 5.47 -4.84
CA GLN A 24 -9.01 5.22 -4.36
C GLN A 24 -9.04 4.59 -2.99
N VAL A 25 -8.17 3.59 -2.75
CA VAL A 25 -8.19 2.84 -1.49
C VAL A 25 -7.75 3.73 -0.34
N PHE A 26 -6.69 4.51 -0.54
CA PHE A 26 -6.10 5.30 0.54
C PHE A 26 -6.47 6.78 0.46
N LYS A 27 -7.32 7.16 -0.50
CA LYS A 27 -7.82 8.54 -0.65
C LYS A 27 -6.68 9.52 -0.85
N LEU A 28 -5.77 9.17 -1.78
CA LEU A 28 -4.58 9.96 -2.06
C LEU A 28 -4.62 10.51 -3.48
N GLU A 29 -3.96 11.65 -3.67
CA GLU A 29 -3.64 12.13 -5.00
C GLU A 29 -2.20 11.77 -5.31
N LEU A 30 -2.03 10.93 -6.33
CA LEU A 30 -0.71 10.45 -6.74
C LEU A 30 -0.42 10.96 -8.14
N THR A 31 0.62 11.78 -8.27
CA THR A 31 0.98 12.40 -9.53
C THR A 31 2.20 11.70 -10.11
N PRO A 32 2.10 11.14 -11.33
CA PRO A 32 3.25 10.47 -11.91
C PRO A 32 4.33 11.44 -12.35
N ILE A 33 5.57 11.01 -12.17
CA ILE A 33 6.76 11.70 -12.66
C ILE A 33 7.49 10.72 -13.56
N ASP A 34 7.84 11.16 -14.76
CA ASP A 34 8.48 10.32 -15.78
C ASP A 34 9.96 10.65 -15.84
N PHE A 35 10.81 9.66 -15.61
CA PHE A 35 12.26 9.78 -15.68
C PHE A 35 12.84 9.02 -16.88
N GLY A 36 12.02 8.78 -17.90
CA GLY A 36 12.46 8.02 -19.07
C GLY A 36 11.99 6.59 -18.97
N ASN A 37 12.89 5.67 -18.62
CA ASN A 37 12.50 4.27 -18.47
C ASN A 37 11.99 3.95 -17.06
N GLU A 38 11.92 4.94 -16.19
CA GLU A 38 11.40 4.78 -14.84
C GLU A 38 10.31 5.80 -14.61
N GLN A 39 9.20 5.38 -13.99
CA GLN A 39 8.12 6.27 -13.59
C GLN A 39 7.88 6.11 -12.10
N MET A 40 7.50 7.20 -11.45
CA MET A 40 7.36 7.22 -10.00
C MET A 40 6.15 8.06 -9.62
N ALA A 41 5.38 7.60 -8.66
CA ALA A 41 4.28 8.36 -8.07
C ALA A 41 4.49 8.34 -6.56
N CYS A 42 4.91 9.48 -6.01
CA CYS A 42 5.33 9.56 -4.62
C CYS A 42 4.15 9.62 -3.68
N PHE A 43 4.26 8.94 -2.56
CA PHE A 43 3.27 9.05 -1.49
C PHE A 43 3.44 10.41 -0.81
N PRO A 44 2.34 11.01 -0.34
CA PRO A 44 2.45 12.24 0.44
C PRO A 44 3.24 11.96 1.72
N GLY A 45 4.03 12.94 2.15
CA GLY A 45 4.85 12.77 3.34
C GLY A 45 6.27 12.31 3.09
N GLY A 46 6.64 12.03 1.83
CA GLY A 46 8.02 11.72 1.50
C GLY A 46 8.50 10.36 1.98
N GLU A 47 7.60 9.38 2.07
CA GLU A 47 7.93 8.08 2.66
C GLU A 47 8.25 7.02 1.62
N GLY A 48 7.89 7.25 0.36
CA GLY A 48 8.12 6.27 -0.70
C GLY A 48 7.28 6.59 -1.91
N ALA A 49 7.18 5.60 -2.81
CA ALA A 49 6.51 5.78 -4.08
C ALA A 49 6.08 4.45 -4.67
N LEU A 50 5.05 4.51 -5.51
CA LEU A 50 4.82 3.46 -6.50
C LEU A 50 5.83 3.67 -7.63
N ILE A 51 6.42 2.61 -8.15
CA ILE A 51 7.38 2.76 -9.23
C ILE A 51 7.13 1.78 -10.35
N SER A 52 7.52 2.21 -11.56
CA SER A 52 7.58 1.36 -12.74
C SER A 52 9.01 1.40 -13.23
N HIS A 53 9.68 0.24 -13.27
CA HIS A 53 11.08 0.14 -13.65
C HIS A 53 11.29 -1.22 -14.28
N PRO A 54 12.07 -1.30 -15.38
CA PRO A 54 12.23 -2.59 -16.08
C PRO A 54 12.82 -3.69 -15.22
N ASP A 55 13.61 -3.35 -14.20
CA ASP A 55 14.28 -4.34 -13.37
C ASP A 55 13.55 -4.66 -12.08
N TYR A 56 12.45 -3.96 -11.78
CA TYR A 56 11.72 -4.16 -10.52
C TYR A 56 10.39 -4.84 -10.81
N LYS A 57 10.21 -6.04 -10.25
CA LYS A 57 9.02 -6.86 -10.48
C LYS A 57 8.17 -6.93 -9.24
N PRO A 58 6.85 -6.71 -9.33
CA PRO A 58 5.99 -6.92 -8.17
C PRO A 58 5.85 -8.40 -7.85
N GLY A 59 5.46 -8.70 -6.63
CA GLY A 59 5.25 -10.07 -6.21
C GLY A 59 4.81 -10.16 -4.77
N ALA A 60 4.32 -11.34 -4.39
CA ALA A 60 3.72 -11.55 -3.08
C ALA A 60 4.73 -12.03 -2.03
N ASN A 61 5.96 -12.30 -2.42
CA ASN A 61 6.95 -12.93 -1.54
C ASN A 61 8.06 -11.98 -1.09
N GLY A 62 7.90 -10.69 -1.35
CA GLY A 62 8.84 -9.69 -0.88
C GLY A 62 8.48 -9.15 0.49
N ALA A 63 9.09 -8.03 0.84
CA ALA A 63 8.78 -7.36 2.09
C ALA A 63 7.32 -6.90 2.09
N VAL A 64 6.71 -6.88 3.27
CA VAL A 64 5.34 -6.39 3.43
C VAL A 64 5.41 -4.99 4.03
N VAL A 65 4.83 -4.04 3.31
CA VAL A 65 4.73 -2.65 3.77
C VAL A 65 3.31 -2.44 4.27
N SER A 66 3.19 -1.93 5.49
CA SER A 66 1.87 -1.63 6.05
C SER A 66 1.60 -0.15 5.96
N PHE A 67 0.44 0.19 5.41
CA PHE A 67 -0.02 1.56 5.29
C PHE A 67 -1.04 1.86 6.38
N GLN A 68 -1.03 3.08 6.87
CA GLN A 68 -2.07 3.55 7.77
C GLN A 68 -3.41 3.55 7.02
N ALA A 69 -4.41 2.86 7.54
CA ALA A 69 -5.77 2.94 6.98
C ALA A 69 -6.24 4.40 7.09
N PRO A 70 -6.78 4.98 6.02
CA PRO A 70 -7.19 6.40 6.06
C PRO A 70 -8.43 6.64 6.93
N ASP A 71 -9.19 5.61 7.17
CA ASP A 71 -10.36 5.61 8.04
C ASP A 71 -10.25 4.38 8.94
N THR A 72 -11.10 3.37 8.76
CA THR A 72 -10.95 2.11 9.48
C THR A 72 -10.44 1.04 8.52
N ILE A 73 -9.86 -0.03 9.08
CA ILE A 73 -9.46 -1.17 8.27
C ILE A 73 -10.68 -1.74 7.54
N GLU A 74 -11.82 -1.81 8.21
CA GLU A 74 -13.02 -2.40 7.60
C GLU A 74 -13.50 -1.60 6.40
N GLU A 75 -13.49 -0.27 6.49
CA GLU A 75 -13.88 0.56 5.35
C GLU A 75 -12.85 0.47 4.22
N THR A 76 -11.57 0.42 4.57
CA THR A 76 -10.51 0.28 3.58
C THR A 76 -10.62 -1.06 2.86
N VAL A 77 -10.86 -2.14 3.59
CA VAL A 77 -11.05 -3.48 3.04
C VAL A 77 -12.23 -3.51 2.07
N GLN A 78 -13.32 -2.81 2.40
CA GLN A 78 -14.46 -2.76 1.49
C GLN A 78 -14.07 -2.14 0.14
N ARG A 79 -13.28 -1.07 0.17
CA ARG A 79 -12.84 -0.46 -1.09
C ARG A 79 -11.90 -1.38 -1.87
N ILE A 80 -11.02 -2.08 -1.16
CA ILE A 80 -10.12 -3.05 -1.79
C ILE A 80 -10.92 -4.15 -2.50
N GLU A 81 -11.92 -4.70 -1.83
CA GLU A 81 -12.74 -5.77 -2.40
C GLU A 81 -13.61 -5.27 -3.53
N GLN A 82 -14.12 -4.05 -3.45
CA GLN A 82 -14.91 -3.46 -4.53
C GLN A 82 -14.07 -3.30 -5.80
N LEU A 83 -12.76 -3.14 -5.65
CA LEU A 83 -11.86 -3.05 -6.80
C LEU A 83 -11.34 -4.40 -7.26
N GLY A 84 -11.89 -5.48 -6.73
CA GLY A 84 -11.60 -6.84 -7.17
C GLY A 84 -10.35 -7.45 -6.59
N CYS A 85 -9.80 -6.87 -5.52
CA CYS A 85 -8.59 -7.39 -4.91
C CYS A 85 -8.93 -8.25 -3.69
N LYS A 86 -8.00 -9.13 -3.34
CA LYS A 86 -8.22 -10.17 -2.35
C LYS A 86 -7.60 -9.78 -1.01
N VAL A 87 -8.38 -9.93 0.05
CA VAL A 87 -7.89 -9.78 1.42
C VAL A 87 -7.40 -11.13 1.90
N LEU A 88 -6.14 -11.19 2.32
CA LEU A 88 -5.50 -12.42 2.79
C LEU A 88 -5.67 -12.62 4.28
N GLN A 89 -5.63 -11.53 5.04
CA GLN A 89 -5.78 -11.55 6.49
C GLN A 89 -6.73 -10.44 6.87
N PRO A 90 -7.90 -10.77 7.48
CA PRO A 90 -8.84 -9.72 7.88
C PRO A 90 -8.32 -8.96 9.09
N ARG A 91 -9.06 -7.93 9.49
CA ARG A 91 -8.72 -7.11 10.65
C ARG A 91 -8.42 -8.01 11.85
N THR A 92 -7.21 -7.90 12.38
CA THR A 92 -6.72 -8.74 13.46
C THR A 92 -6.06 -7.86 14.52
N CYS A 93 -6.39 -8.11 15.78
CA CYS A 93 -5.80 -7.36 16.87
C CYS A 93 -4.35 -7.79 17.11
N ILE A 94 -3.46 -6.80 17.29
CA ILE A 94 -2.04 -7.05 17.50
C ILE A 94 -1.70 -7.12 18.99
N ASP A 95 -2.33 -6.26 19.80
CA ASP A 95 -1.91 -6.06 21.18
C ASP A 95 -2.98 -6.52 22.17
N GLU A 96 -2.56 -6.69 23.43
CA GLU A 96 -3.46 -7.14 24.48
C GLU A 96 -4.49 -6.07 24.85
N GLU A 97 -4.16 -4.80 24.63
CA GLU A 97 -5.06 -3.70 24.98
C GLU A 97 -6.20 -3.55 23.98
N GLY A 98 -6.13 -4.20 22.82
CA GLY A 98 -7.18 -4.12 21.83
C GLY A 98 -7.22 -2.78 21.11
N SER A 99 -6.08 -2.13 20.95
CA SER A 99 -6.03 -0.80 20.34
C SER A 99 -5.35 -0.76 19.00
N ARG A 100 -4.56 -1.79 18.62
CA ARG A 100 -3.82 -1.80 17.36
C ARG A 100 -4.21 -3.01 16.55
N PHE A 101 -4.44 -2.79 15.26
CA PHE A 101 -4.98 -3.82 14.36
C PHE A 101 -4.23 -3.78 13.05
N PHE A 102 -4.21 -4.93 12.37
CA PHE A 102 -3.63 -5.02 11.04
C PHE A 102 -4.51 -5.87 10.14
N ALA A 103 -4.28 -5.74 8.85
CA ALA A 103 -4.84 -6.62 7.83
C ALA A 103 -3.83 -6.74 6.70
N VAL A 104 -4.01 -7.73 5.83
CA VAL A 104 -3.11 -7.96 4.70
C VAL A 104 -3.95 -8.24 3.46
N PHE A 105 -3.55 -7.67 2.34
CA PHE A 105 -4.23 -7.88 1.07
C PHE A 105 -3.21 -8.00 -0.06
N LEU A 106 -3.67 -8.44 -1.22
CA LEU A 106 -2.90 -8.39 -2.46
C LEU A 106 -3.37 -7.20 -3.26
N ASP A 107 -2.44 -6.35 -3.68
CA ASP A 107 -2.79 -5.23 -4.54
C ASP A 107 -2.98 -5.72 -5.99
N PRO A 108 -3.46 -4.88 -6.93
CA PRO A 108 -3.71 -5.37 -8.29
C PRO A 108 -2.45 -5.75 -9.05
N GLU A 109 -1.29 -5.39 -8.53
CA GLU A 109 0.00 -5.77 -9.12
C GLU A 109 0.52 -7.10 -8.57
N GLY A 110 -0.13 -7.66 -7.54
CA GLY A 110 0.28 -8.89 -6.91
C GLY A 110 1.20 -8.72 -5.73
N ASN A 111 1.43 -7.51 -5.27
CA ASN A 111 2.21 -7.27 -4.06
C ASN A 111 1.38 -7.59 -2.81
N ARG A 112 2.02 -8.16 -1.80
CA ARG A 112 1.41 -8.39 -0.49
C ARG A 112 1.60 -7.13 0.34
N VAL A 113 0.50 -6.54 0.78
CA VAL A 113 0.50 -5.22 1.41
C VAL A 113 -0.29 -5.27 2.69
N GLY A 114 0.17 -4.56 3.71
CA GLY A 114 -0.50 -4.51 4.99
C GLY A 114 -1.26 -3.22 5.22
N LEU A 115 -2.21 -3.30 6.14
CA LEU A 115 -2.94 -2.15 6.65
C LEU A 115 -2.72 -2.09 8.16
N TYR A 116 -2.67 -0.88 8.69
CA TYR A 116 -2.50 -0.64 10.11
C TYR A 116 -3.56 0.33 10.59
N GLU A 117 -4.11 0.07 11.78
CA GLU A 117 -5.09 0.93 12.40
C GLU A 117 -4.84 0.96 13.90
N GLN A 118 -4.88 2.15 14.47
CA GLN A 118 -4.79 2.33 15.91
C GLN A 118 -6.02 3.08 16.38
N THR A 119 -6.75 2.51 17.35
CA THR A 119 -8.02 3.07 17.78
C THR A 119 -7.88 4.06 18.92
N ARG A 120 -6.67 4.25 19.44
CA ARG A 120 -6.44 5.30 20.42
C ARG A 120 -4.97 5.64 20.54
#